data_5f3a712de2450d195c0fa6124aa53ce2
#
_entry.id   5f3a712de2450d195c0fa6124aa53ce2
#
_cell.length_a   1.000
_cell.length_b   1.000
_cell.length_c   1.000
_cell.angle_alpha   90.00
_cell.angle_beta   90.00
_cell.angle_gamma   90.00
#
_symmetry.space_group_name_H-M   'P 1'
#
loop_
_entity.id
_entity.type
_entity.pdbx_description
1 polymer ?
#
loop_
_entity_poly.entity_id
_entity_poly.type
_entity_poly.pdbx_seq_one_letter_code
_entity_poly.pdbx_strand_id
1 'polypeptide(L)'
;MTAAEDLETRVLRYVREHDYVTFAALHKRFAADAREETEIALPGNRVVWAGMPKPLVDAILALLESGALAAIAGHKSAYKKDGRVLALPVEKAPPTTPHAVPHWFPVLLRPMEAVLEEEE
;
A
#
# COMPACT_ATOMS: atom_id res chain seq x y z
N MET A 1 14.48 -5.65 -29.37
CA MET A 1 13.94 -4.62 -28.48
C MET A 1 13.27 -5.27 -27.28
N THR A 2 13.59 -4.79 -26.11
CA THR A 2 12.96 -5.31 -24.90
C THR A 2 11.59 -4.67 -24.73
N ALA A 3 10.57 -5.49 -24.50
CA ALA A 3 9.26 -4.98 -24.19
C ALA A 3 9.33 -4.18 -22.88
N ALA A 4 8.55 -3.12 -22.78
CA ALA A 4 8.46 -2.39 -21.53
C ALA A 4 7.91 -3.33 -20.45
N GLU A 5 8.51 -3.30 -19.29
CA GLU A 5 8.03 -4.09 -18.17
C GLU A 5 6.65 -3.56 -17.74
N ASP A 6 5.75 -4.46 -17.39
CA ASP A 6 4.46 -4.05 -16.91
C ASP A 6 4.58 -3.45 -15.50
N LEU A 7 3.52 -2.76 -15.09
CA LEU A 7 3.52 -2.05 -13.83
C LEU A 7 3.66 -2.99 -12.63
N GLU A 8 3.04 -4.16 -12.67
CA GLU A 8 3.17 -5.17 -11.60
C GLU A 8 4.62 -5.55 -11.37
N THR A 9 5.35 -5.84 -12.45
CA THR A 9 6.76 -6.23 -12.38
C THR A 9 7.59 -5.12 -11.76
N ARG A 10 7.34 -3.88 -12.16
CA ARG A 10 8.07 -2.72 -11.66
C ARG A 10 7.78 -2.44 -10.19
N VAL A 11 6.53 -2.55 -9.80
CA VAL A 11 6.13 -2.38 -8.40
C VAL A 11 6.77 -3.46 -7.53
N LEU A 12 6.69 -4.71 -7.95
CA LEU A 12 7.28 -5.83 -7.20
C LEU A 12 8.79 -5.65 -7.02
N ARG A 13 9.47 -5.24 -8.08
CA ARG A 13 10.91 -4.97 -8.00
C ARG A 13 11.20 -3.88 -6.96
N TYR A 14 10.45 -2.80 -7.00
CA TYR A 14 10.62 -1.69 -6.06
C TYR A 14 10.45 -2.17 -4.62
N VAL A 15 9.41 -2.95 -4.35
CA VAL A 15 9.16 -3.47 -3.00
C VAL A 15 10.28 -4.41 -2.56
N ARG A 16 10.78 -5.26 -3.46
CA ARG A 16 11.90 -6.15 -3.15
C ARG A 16 13.19 -5.42 -2.84
N GLU A 17 13.42 -4.30 -3.51
CA GLU A 17 14.63 -3.50 -3.29
C GLU A 17 14.59 -2.69 -2.00
N HIS A 18 13.42 -2.26 -1.58
CA HIS A 18 13.28 -1.34 -0.44
C HIS A 18 12.72 -1.98 0.82
N ASP A 19 11.83 -2.95 0.66
CA ASP A 19 11.08 -3.59 1.74
C ASP A 19 10.35 -2.55 2.63
N TYR A 20 9.36 -2.96 3.37
CA TYR A 20 8.55 -2.07 4.22
C TYR A 20 8.09 -0.82 3.48
N VAL A 21 7.51 -1.01 2.29
CA VAL A 21 7.15 0.08 1.38
C VAL A 21 5.76 0.62 1.71
N THR A 22 5.64 1.95 1.81
CA THR A 22 4.34 2.61 1.99
C THR A 22 3.64 2.81 0.66
N PHE A 23 2.32 2.93 0.67
CA PHE A 23 1.58 3.35 -0.51
C PHE A 23 1.99 4.76 -0.95
N ALA A 24 2.37 5.62 -0.01
CA ALA A 24 2.87 6.95 -0.32
C ALA A 24 4.13 6.88 -1.18
N ALA A 25 5.06 5.99 -0.85
CA ALA A 25 6.29 5.79 -1.62
C ALA A 25 5.98 5.30 -3.04
N LEU A 26 5.06 4.35 -3.20
CA LEU A 26 4.66 3.85 -4.51
C LEU A 26 3.96 4.94 -5.33
N HIS A 27 3.08 5.71 -4.70
CA HIS A 27 2.40 6.82 -5.35
C HIS A 27 3.41 7.83 -5.88
N LYS A 28 4.36 8.21 -5.05
CA LYS A 28 5.41 9.16 -5.42
C LYS A 28 6.32 8.61 -6.52
N ARG A 29 6.67 7.33 -6.46
CA ARG A 29 7.59 6.72 -7.41
C ARG A 29 6.98 6.51 -8.79
N PHE A 30 5.71 6.10 -8.83
CA PHE A 30 5.06 5.68 -10.09
C PHE A 30 4.00 6.64 -10.61
N ALA A 31 3.52 7.56 -9.81
CA ALA A 31 2.43 8.45 -10.19
C ALA A 31 2.42 9.76 -9.38
N ALA A 32 3.58 10.40 -9.25
CA ALA A 32 3.79 11.53 -8.35
C ALA A 32 2.75 12.65 -8.49
N ASP A 33 2.35 12.96 -9.72
CA ASP A 33 1.44 14.09 -9.98
C ASP A 33 -0.03 13.68 -10.06
N ALA A 34 -0.31 12.39 -9.99
CA ALA A 34 -1.67 11.90 -10.13
C ALA A 34 -2.47 12.10 -8.83
N ARG A 35 -3.70 12.58 -8.98
CA ARG A 35 -4.67 12.73 -7.91
C ARG A 35 -6.01 12.29 -8.44
N GLU A 36 -6.42 11.07 -8.15
CA GLU A 36 -7.67 10.51 -8.62
C GLU A 36 -8.60 10.17 -7.46
N GLU A 37 -9.87 9.92 -7.76
CA GLU A 37 -10.87 9.63 -6.75
C GLU A 37 -10.89 8.15 -6.34
N THR A 38 -9.80 7.44 -6.53
CA THR A 38 -9.70 6.05 -6.14
C THR A 38 -9.46 5.91 -4.64
N GLU A 39 -9.98 4.83 -4.07
CA GLU A 39 -9.79 4.54 -2.66
C GLU A 39 -9.55 3.04 -2.51
N ILE A 40 -8.56 2.68 -1.72
CA ILE A 40 -8.33 1.29 -1.30
C ILE A 40 -8.82 1.20 0.13
N ALA A 41 -9.87 0.44 0.36
CA ALA A 41 -10.48 0.35 1.68
C ALA A 41 -10.75 -1.09 2.08
N LEU A 42 -10.72 -1.33 3.38
CA LEU A 42 -11.12 -2.59 4.00
C LEU A 42 -12.51 -2.42 4.62
N PRO A 43 -13.23 -3.51 4.87
CA PRO A 43 -14.53 -3.41 5.54
C PRO A 43 -14.43 -2.66 6.87
N GLY A 44 -15.50 -1.96 7.23
CA GLY A 44 -15.55 -1.23 8.50
C GLY A 44 -14.97 0.18 8.43
N ASN A 45 -15.04 0.81 7.27
CA ASN A 45 -14.55 2.19 7.07
C ASN A 45 -13.05 2.36 7.36
N ARG A 46 -12.25 1.38 6.98
CA ARG A 46 -10.79 1.45 7.12
C ARG A 46 -10.19 1.73 5.76
N VAL A 47 -9.65 2.94 5.60
CA VAL A 47 -9.04 3.37 4.34
C VAL A 47 -7.55 3.08 4.38
N VAL A 48 -7.06 2.33 3.41
CA VAL A 48 -5.62 2.00 3.29
C VAL A 48 -4.88 3.12 2.58
N TRP A 49 -5.41 3.57 1.45
CA TRP A 49 -4.84 4.68 0.70
C TRP A 49 -5.88 5.27 -0.25
N ALA A 50 -5.64 6.48 -0.72
CA ALA A 50 -6.53 7.17 -1.64
C ALA A 50 -5.75 8.07 -2.59
N GLY A 51 -6.33 8.37 -3.75
CA GLY A 51 -5.79 9.32 -4.71
C GLY A 51 -4.84 8.75 -5.75
N MET A 52 -4.58 7.45 -5.70
CA MET A 52 -3.67 6.76 -6.61
C MET A 52 -4.38 6.39 -7.91
N PRO A 53 -3.72 6.44 -9.08
CA PRO A 53 -4.36 6.01 -10.32
C PRO A 53 -4.78 4.55 -10.30
N LYS A 54 -5.92 4.26 -10.92
CA LYS A 54 -6.46 2.90 -10.95
C LYS A 54 -5.47 1.85 -11.47
N PRO A 55 -4.71 2.07 -12.56
CA PRO A 55 -3.74 1.06 -13.01
C PRO A 55 -2.71 0.69 -11.93
N LEU A 56 -2.27 1.66 -11.14
CA LEU A 56 -1.33 1.39 -10.05
C LEU A 56 -2.01 0.61 -8.91
N VAL A 57 -3.24 0.99 -8.57
CA VAL A 57 -4.05 0.25 -7.57
C VAL A 57 -4.22 -1.19 -8.02
N ASP A 58 -4.62 -1.41 -9.28
CA ASP A 58 -4.84 -2.75 -9.82
C ASP A 58 -3.57 -3.59 -9.79
N ALA A 59 -2.43 -3.00 -10.10
CA ALA A 59 -1.14 -3.69 -10.06
C ALA A 59 -0.79 -4.15 -8.63
N ILE A 60 -0.98 -3.28 -7.65
CA ILE A 60 -0.71 -3.61 -6.26
C ILE A 60 -1.65 -4.71 -5.76
N LEU A 61 -2.94 -4.59 -6.05
CA LEU A 61 -3.93 -5.58 -5.63
C LEU A 61 -3.66 -6.95 -6.28
N ALA A 62 -3.27 -6.97 -7.55
CA ALA A 62 -2.92 -8.22 -8.23
C ALA A 62 -1.73 -8.90 -7.56
N LEU A 63 -0.72 -8.14 -7.15
CA LEU A 63 0.44 -8.69 -6.45
C LEU A 63 0.08 -9.23 -5.07
N LEU A 64 -0.84 -8.58 -4.37
CA LEU A 64 -1.34 -9.07 -3.08
C LEU A 64 -2.16 -10.35 -3.26
N GLU A 65 -3.04 -10.39 -4.26
CA GLU A 65 -3.88 -11.56 -4.54
C GLU A 65 -3.07 -12.77 -4.97
N SER A 66 -2.00 -12.55 -5.74
CA SER A 66 -1.13 -13.65 -6.22
C SER A 66 -0.20 -14.17 -5.13
N GLY A 67 -0.09 -13.49 -4.00
CA GLY A 67 0.82 -13.86 -2.94
C GLY A 67 2.26 -13.40 -3.14
N ALA A 68 2.52 -12.55 -4.13
CA ALA A 68 3.86 -12.00 -4.35
C ALA A 68 4.22 -10.94 -3.29
N LEU A 69 3.23 -10.19 -2.83
CA LEU A 69 3.39 -9.21 -1.76
C LEU A 69 2.54 -9.56 -0.56
N ALA A 70 3.00 -9.13 0.60
CA ALA A 70 2.23 -9.17 1.84
C ALA A 70 2.01 -7.75 2.34
N ALA A 71 0.87 -7.53 2.98
CA ALA A 71 0.53 -6.25 3.61
C ALA A 71 0.54 -6.44 5.12
N ILE A 72 1.29 -5.61 5.82
CA ILE A 72 1.37 -5.64 7.27
C ILE A 72 0.93 -4.30 7.85
N ALA A 73 0.47 -4.31 9.10
CA ALA A 73 0.10 -3.07 9.77
C ALA A 73 1.33 -2.18 9.92
N GLY A 74 1.18 -0.91 9.56
CA GLY A 74 2.26 0.05 9.66
C GLY A 74 1.94 1.17 10.64
N HIS A 75 2.83 2.13 10.73
CA HIS A 75 2.66 3.29 11.58
C HIS A 75 2.64 4.57 10.74
N LYS A 76 1.85 5.54 11.17
CA LYS A 76 1.74 6.85 10.53
C LYS A 76 3.11 7.51 10.28
N SER A 77 4.09 7.28 11.17
CA SER A 77 5.42 7.86 11.05
C SER A 77 6.14 7.45 9.77
N ALA A 78 5.95 6.21 9.29
CA ALA A 78 6.53 5.77 8.04
C ALA A 78 6.02 6.61 6.86
N TYR A 79 4.73 6.94 6.88
CA TYR A 79 4.12 7.77 5.85
C TYR A 79 4.58 9.22 5.93
N LYS A 80 4.73 9.77 7.13
CA LYS A 80 5.27 11.12 7.31
C LYS A 80 6.67 11.23 6.75
N LYS A 81 7.50 10.20 6.95
CA LYS A 81 8.85 10.15 6.41
C LYS A 81 8.85 10.20 4.88
N ASP A 82 7.87 9.56 4.24
CA ASP A 82 7.73 9.57 2.80
C ASP A 82 6.99 10.81 2.27
N GLY A 83 6.61 11.71 3.15
CA GLY A 83 6.09 13.03 2.78
C GLY A 83 4.60 13.10 2.46
N ARG A 84 3.84 12.05 2.73
CA ARG A 84 2.41 12.07 2.41
C ARG A 84 1.61 11.24 3.42
N VAL A 85 0.55 11.83 3.97
CA VAL A 85 -0.34 11.18 4.93
C VAL A 85 -1.79 11.44 4.52
N LEU A 86 -2.72 10.59 4.99
CA LEU A 86 -4.14 10.83 4.81
C LEU A 86 -4.66 11.70 5.96
N ALA A 87 -5.61 12.58 5.64
CA ALA A 87 -6.25 13.46 6.62
C ALA A 87 -7.42 12.76 7.31
N LEU A 88 -7.18 11.58 7.87
CA LEU A 88 -8.19 10.77 8.56
C LEU A 88 -7.65 10.35 9.92
N PRO A 89 -8.53 10.11 10.91
CA PRO A 89 -8.10 9.52 12.17
C PRO A 89 -7.45 8.16 11.92
N VAL A 90 -6.35 7.90 12.61
CA VAL A 90 -5.61 6.64 12.43
C VAL A 90 -6.27 5.53 13.25
N GLU A 91 -6.38 4.32 12.66
CA GLU A 91 -6.77 3.11 13.37
C GLU A 91 -5.69 2.75 14.37
N LYS A 92 -6.01 2.70 15.66
CA LYS A 92 -5.03 2.49 16.73
C LYS A 92 -4.97 1.07 17.27
N ALA A 93 -5.98 0.28 16.98
CA ALA A 93 -6.06 -1.08 17.49
C ALA A 93 -6.78 -1.96 16.49
N PRO A 94 -6.58 -3.30 16.54
CA PRO A 94 -7.38 -4.18 15.69
C PRO A 94 -8.86 -3.93 15.99
N PRO A 95 -9.65 -3.57 14.98
CA PRO A 95 -11.04 -3.22 15.23
C PRO A 95 -11.88 -4.46 15.49
N THR A 96 -12.71 -4.39 16.50
CA THR A 96 -13.70 -5.43 16.77
C THR A 96 -15.04 -5.05 16.17
N THR A 97 -15.25 -3.77 15.87
CA THR A 97 -16.47 -3.25 15.27
C THR A 97 -16.13 -2.26 14.17
N PRO A 98 -17.00 -2.15 13.13
CA PRO A 98 -16.80 -1.15 12.10
C PRO A 98 -16.88 0.26 12.68
N HIS A 99 -16.09 1.17 12.11
CA HIS A 99 -16.14 2.59 12.47
C HIS A 99 -17.35 3.26 11.80
N ALA A 100 -17.95 4.22 12.50
CA ALA A 100 -19.03 5.02 11.92
C ALA A 100 -18.52 6.00 10.88
N VAL A 101 -17.24 6.40 10.97
CA VAL A 101 -16.58 7.30 10.01
C VAL A 101 -15.31 6.66 9.52
N PRO A 102 -14.82 7.07 8.31
CA PRO A 102 -13.58 6.50 7.79
C PRO A 102 -12.39 6.75 8.70
N HIS A 103 -11.57 5.72 8.88
CA HIS A 103 -10.30 5.80 9.59
C HIS A 103 -9.18 5.30 8.67
N TRP A 104 -7.98 5.85 8.84
CA TRP A 104 -6.83 5.43 8.09
C TRP A 104 -6.18 4.21 8.74
N PHE A 105 -6.05 3.15 7.96
CA PHE A 105 -5.33 1.95 8.36
C PHE A 105 -4.02 1.90 7.58
N PRO A 106 -2.94 2.50 8.10
CA PRO A 106 -1.66 2.52 7.39
C PRO A 106 -1.09 1.12 7.28
N VAL A 107 -0.64 0.78 6.07
CA VAL A 107 -0.15 -0.55 5.74
C VAL A 107 1.23 -0.42 5.10
N LEU A 108 2.10 -1.36 5.39
CA LEU A 108 3.39 -1.49 4.73
C LEU A 108 3.38 -2.73 3.85
N LEU A 109 3.99 -2.62 2.67
CA LEU A 109 4.10 -3.73 1.73
C LEU A 109 5.48 -4.36 1.83
N ARG A 110 5.52 -5.67 1.83
CA ARG A 110 6.76 -6.45 1.89
C ARG A 110 6.74 -7.56 0.85
N PRO A 111 7.91 -7.98 0.33
CA PRO A 111 7.95 -9.19 -0.47
C PRO A 111 7.49 -10.38 0.38
N MET A 112 6.64 -11.23 -0.17
CA MET A 112 6.14 -12.39 0.57
C MET A 112 7.29 -13.30 1.02
N GLU A 113 8.31 -13.49 0.19
CA GLU A 113 9.48 -14.29 0.54
C GLU A 113 10.20 -13.78 1.79
N ALA A 114 10.25 -12.46 1.98
CA ALA A 114 10.88 -11.87 3.16
C ALA A 114 10.07 -12.16 4.42
N VAL A 115 8.75 -12.07 4.32
CA VAL A 115 7.85 -12.36 5.45
C VAL A 115 7.97 -13.83 5.85
N LEU A 116 7.98 -14.74 4.88
CA LEU A 116 8.08 -16.15 5.16
C LEU A 116 9.43 -16.54 5.78
N GLU A 117 10.51 -15.88 5.37
CA GLU A 117 11.83 -16.12 5.97
C GLU A 117 11.87 -15.73 7.44
N GLU A 118 11.19 -14.65 7.81
CA GLU A 118 11.17 -14.20 9.20
C GLU A 118 10.35 -15.10 10.12
N GLU A 119 9.43 -15.87 9.57
CA GLU A 119 8.60 -16.80 10.35
C GLU A 119 9.31 -18.11 10.67
N GLU A 120 10.45 -18.35 10.06
CA GLU A 120 11.27 -19.52 10.36
C GLU A 120 12.19 -19.24 11.59
#